data_820fd4da4969b3e54463ee07bc4f3e4f
#
_entry.id   820fd4da4969b3e54463ee07bc4f3e4f
#
_cell.length_a   1.000
_cell.length_b   1.000
_cell.length_c   1.000
_cell.angle_alpha   90.00
_cell.angle_beta   90.00
_cell.angle_gamma   90.00
#
_symmetry.space_group_name_H-M   'P 1'
#
loop_
_entity.id
_entity.type
_entity.pdbx_description
1 polymer ?
#
loop_
_entity_poly.entity_id
_entity_poly.type
_entity_poly.pdbx_seq_one_letter_code
_entity_poly.pdbx_strand_id
1 'polypeptide(L)'
;MGEYSSQEGVFKKQKYDKYLLRFNGDIGTKRFRVGNNISFSYTDRDVINSSGDGGGPGNELSGIRYALIAAPVFPIYDENGDYINTSAFLGDPTLYGDGNANPLAFIDATDWTIQRYRFFGNVFAEYKILENLTFRTNLGADILFQDETIFKERLSAAIYDPTSLSRGNVTDRTMIWNNTLDYSTSIGASKNHNVSLLLGMEAIDNRTDYLGASARNFFLTDPNFQFIDVSVTQELGDIDASGVATEWGLLSYFAQAGYNYRSKYIINGSVRRDGSSRFGKENRYAVFPAVSVAWNVSSEPFFENVDLISHMKLRASWGQQGNQEIGNYPY
;
A
#
# COMPACT_ATOMS: atom_id res chain seq x y z
N MET A 1 -16.09 12.10 10.50
CA MET A 1 -14.81 12.78 10.72
C MET A 1 -14.26 13.22 9.37
N GLY A 2 -13.83 14.49 9.24
CA GLY A 2 -13.12 15.02 8.06
C GLY A 2 -11.72 15.47 8.48
N GLU A 3 -10.74 15.31 7.58
CA GLU A 3 -9.36 15.74 7.79
C GLU A 3 -8.83 16.34 6.48
N TYR A 4 -8.15 17.46 6.59
CA TYR A 4 -7.30 18.02 5.53
C TYR A 4 -5.88 18.14 6.06
N SER A 5 -4.92 17.76 5.25
CA SER A 5 -3.50 17.84 5.55
C SER A 5 -2.75 18.33 4.31
N SER A 6 -1.92 19.34 4.47
CA SER A 6 -1.03 19.86 3.43
C SER A 6 0.40 19.85 3.95
N GLN A 7 1.31 19.37 3.13
CA GLN A 7 2.74 19.28 3.45
C GLN A 7 3.55 19.75 2.25
N GLU A 8 4.53 20.59 2.50
CA GLU A 8 5.53 20.98 1.51
C GLU A 8 6.87 20.36 1.87
N GLY A 9 7.56 19.83 0.88
CA GLY A 9 8.89 19.27 1.04
C GLY A 9 9.97 20.33 1.11
N VAL A 10 11.19 19.93 1.43
CA VAL A 10 12.37 20.80 1.44
C VAL A 10 12.79 21.21 0.04
N PHE A 11 12.49 20.39 -0.95
CA PHE A 11 12.79 20.67 -2.34
C PHE A 11 11.64 21.39 -3.04
N LYS A 12 11.98 22.26 -3.97
CA LYS A 12 11.00 22.92 -4.88
C LYS A 12 10.15 21.87 -5.59
N LYS A 13 8.87 22.15 -5.87
CA LYS A 13 7.91 21.24 -6.50
C LYS A 13 7.67 19.92 -5.73
N GLN A 14 7.84 19.92 -4.41
CA GLN A 14 7.39 18.83 -3.55
C GLN A 14 6.20 19.28 -2.71
N LYS A 15 5.02 18.77 -3.01
CA LYS A 15 3.80 19.06 -2.29
C LYS A 15 2.95 17.82 -2.13
N TYR A 16 2.26 17.73 -1.02
CA TYR A 16 1.31 16.66 -0.72
C TYR A 16 0.09 17.23 -0.04
N ASP A 17 -1.05 17.15 -0.72
CA ASP A 17 -2.36 17.51 -0.18
C ASP A 17 -3.19 16.26 0.00
N LYS A 18 -3.84 16.11 1.17
CA LYS A 18 -4.70 14.98 1.49
C LYS A 18 -6.02 15.45 2.06
N TYR A 19 -7.09 14.94 1.52
CA TYR A 19 -8.46 15.05 2.02
C TYR A 19 -8.94 13.67 2.45
N LEU A 20 -9.48 13.55 3.65
CA LEU A 20 -9.98 12.29 4.20
C LEU A 20 -11.36 12.49 4.83
N LEU A 21 -12.30 11.63 4.46
CA LEU A 21 -13.61 11.52 5.09
C LEU A 21 -13.77 10.12 5.68
N ARG A 22 -14.23 10.04 6.93
CA ARG A 22 -14.53 8.78 7.61
C ARG A 22 -15.95 8.75 8.15
N PHE A 23 -16.61 7.63 7.91
CA PHE A 23 -17.94 7.32 8.41
C PHE A 23 -17.89 5.98 9.14
N ASN A 24 -18.09 6.02 10.47
CA ASN A 24 -18.16 4.83 11.29
C ASN A 24 -19.49 4.88 12.04
N GLY A 25 -20.21 3.80 12.03
CA GLY A 25 -21.46 3.71 12.75
C GLY A 25 -21.96 2.29 12.83
N ASP A 26 -22.74 2.03 13.85
CA ASP A 26 -23.48 0.79 13.97
C ASP A 26 -24.85 1.02 14.61
N ILE A 27 -25.77 0.19 14.25
CA ILE A 27 -27.11 0.15 14.81
C ILE A 27 -27.48 -1.29 15.09
N GLY A 28 -28.17 -1.52 16.19
CA GLY A 28 -28.54 -2.89 16.55
C GLY A 28 -29.70 -3.01 17.51
N THR A 29 -30.20 -4.22 17.58
CA THR A 29 -31.13 -4.72 18.55
C THR A 29 -30.45 -5.71 19.49
N LYS A 30 -31.22 -6.37 20.39
CA LYS A 30 -30.66 -7.44 21.24
C LYS A 30 -30.05 -8.62 20.44
N ARG A 31 -30.55 -8.88 19.22
CA ARG A 31 -30.14 -10.04 18.42
C ARG A 31 -29.44 -9.68 17.12
N PHE A 32 -29.66 -8.49 16.60
CA PHE A 32 -29.14 -8.10 15.29
C PHE A 32 -28.36 -6.79 15.38
N ARG A 33 -27.18 -6.71 14.80
CA ARG A 33 -26.35 -5.52 14.72
C ARG A 33 -25.79 -5.38 13.31
N VAL A 34 -25.86 -4.19 12.75
CA VAL A 34 -25.26 -3.83 11.47
C VAL A 34 -24.38 -2.61 11.67
N GLY A 35 -23.25 -2.59 11.02
CA GLY A 35 -22.37 -1.43 11.11
C GLY A 35 -21.48 -1.29 9.88
N ASN A 36 -20.80 -0.16 9.83
CA ASN A 36 -19.87 0.16 8.78
C ASN A 36 -18.64 0.90 9.33
N ASN A 37 -17.52 0.76 8.62
CA ASN A 37 -16.34 1.60 8.76
C ASN A 37 -15.89 1.94 7.34
N ILE A 38 -16.11 3.17 6.91
CA ILE A 38 -15.86 3.60 5.54
C ILE A 38 -14.99 4.84 5.57
N SER A 39 -13.99 4.88 4.72
CA SER A 39 -13.15 6.04 4.48
C SER A 39 -12.99 6.29 2.99
N PHE A 40 -13.06 7.57 2.63
CA PHE A 40 -12.70 8.09 1.31
C PHE A 40 -11.51 9.00 1.47
N SER A 41 -10.50 8.85 0.65
CA SER A 41 -9.39 9.78 0.61
C SER A 41 -9.09 10.19 -0.81
N TYR A 42 -8.78 11.47 -0.96
CA TYR A 42 -8.15 12.03 -2.15
C TYR A 42 -6.78 12.56 -1.75
N THR A 43 -5.76 12.24 -2.54
CA THR A 43 -4.41 12.79 -2.37
C THR A 43 -3.92 13.34 -3.69
N ASP A 44 -3.34 14.53 -3.63
CA ASP A 44 -2.65 15.19 -4.75
C ASP A 44 -1.19 15.41 -4.34
N ARG A 45 -0.28 14.94 -5.16
CA ARG A 45 1.14 14.94 -4.84
C ARG A 45 1.97 15.40 -6.03
N ASP A 46 2.71 16.48 -5.82
CA ASP A 46 3.81 16.87 -6.69
C ASP A 46 5.08 16.13 -6.25
N VAL A 47 5.75 15.53 -7.19
CA VAL A 47 6.90 14.66 -6.95
C VAL A 47 8.13 15.20 -7.69
N ILE A 48 9.27 15.08 -7.08
CA ILE A 48 10.55 15.22 -7.79
C ILE A 48 11.21 13.85 -7.92
N ASN A 49 11.87 13.61 -9.04
CA ASN A 49 12.58 12.36 -9.25
C ASN A 49 13.73 12.24 -8.24
N SER A 50 13.70 11.18 -7.40
CA SER A 50 14.78 10.82 -6.49
C SER A 50 15.53 9.62 -7.06
N SER A 51 16.85 9.68 -7.11
CA SER A 51 17.68 8.55 -7.53
C SER A 51 17.50 7.37 -6.57
N GLY A 52 16.75 6.36 -6.97
CA GLY A 52 16.52 5.18 -6.14
C GLY A 52 15.27 4.39 -6.52
N ASP A 53 14.33 5.01 -7.18
CA ASP A 53 13.10 4.37 -7.62
C ASP A 53 13.25 3.77 -9.02
N GLY A 54 13.84 2.61 -9.08
CA GLY A 54 13.77 1.74 -10.23
C GLY A 54 14.97 1.82 -11.16
N GLY A 55 15.78 0.77 -11.13
CA GLY A 55 16.73 0.44 -12.15
C GLY A 55 16.05 0.11 -13.47
N GLY A 56 15.68 1.12 -14.24
CA GLY A 56 15.44 1.00 -15.66
C GLY A 56 16.76 1.16 -16.43
N PRO A 57 16.89 0.64 -17.66
CA PRO A 57 18.04 0.86 -18.50
C PRO A 57 18.02 2.29 -19.06
N GLY A 58 18.53 3.20 -18.30
CA GLY A 58 18.65 4.63 -18.55
C GLY A 58 18.68 5.28 -17.20
N ASN A 59 19.87 5.52 -16.66
CA ASN A 59 20.09 6.28 -15.44
C ASN A 59 19.31 7.59 -15.51
N GLU A 60 18.04 7.58 -15.11
CA GLU A 60 17.28 8.81 -14.95
C GLU A 60 17.87 9.56 -13.78
N LEU A 61 18.73 10.48 -14.13
CA LEU A 61 19.42 11.35 -13.20
C LEU A 61 18.37 12.23 -12.52
N SER A 62 18.39 12.29 -11.21
CA SER A 62 17.41 13.06 -10.45
C SER A 62 17.95 14.43 -10.09
N GLY A 63 17.07 15.42 -10.01
CA GLY A 63 17.45 16.76 -9.52
C GLY A 63 18.12 16.72 -8.14
N ILE A 64 17.72 15.79 -7.26
CA ILE A 64 18.34 15.59 -5.94
C ILE A 64 19.78 15.07 -6.07
N ARG A 65 20.01 14.08 -6.93
CA ARG A 65 21.36 13.56 -7.16
C ARG A 65 22.27 14.67 -7.69
N TYR A 66 21.80 15.43 -8.68
CA TYR A 66 22.58 16.55 -9.22
C TYR A 66 22.89 17.58 -8.17
N ALA A 67 21.94 17.92 -7.28
CA ALA A 67 22.18 18.87 -6.22
C ALA A 67 23.27 18.40 -5.21
N LEU A 68 23.38 17.07 -5.00
CA LEU A 68 24.38 16.49 -4.09
C LEU A 68 25.78 16.39 -4.70
N ILE A 69 25.89 16.24 -6.03
CA ILE A 69 27.17 16.06 -6.72
C ILE A 69 27.66 17.30 -7.46
N ALA A 70 26.77 18.31 -7.64
CA ALA A 70 27.15 19.57 -8.28
C ALA A 70 28.25 20.29 -7.50
N ALA A 71 29.29 20.70 -8.19
CA ALA A 71 30.34 21.48 -7.56
C ALA A 71 29.81 22.90 -7.19
N PRO A 72 29.99 23.37 -5.96
CA PRO A 72 29.41 24.67 -5.51
C PRO A 72 29.98 25.89 -6.22
N VAL A 73 31.00 25.72 -7.05
CA VAL A 73 31.62 26.78 -7.85
C VAL A 73 30.79 27.14 -9.10
N PHE A 74 29.85 26.27 -9.51
CA PHE A 74 29.03 26.54 -10.70
C PHE A 74 27.88 27.46 -10.34
N PRO A 75 27.73 28.61 -11.04
CA PRO A 75 26.55 29.44 -10.91
C PRO A 75 25.32 28.71 -11.50
N ILE A 76 24.15 28.97 -10.95
CA ILE A 76 22.87 28.39 -11.39
C ILE A 76 22.37 29.07 -12.67
N TYR A 77 22.53 30.37 -12.73
CA TYR A 77 22.06 31.24 -13.82
C TYR A 77 23.22 31.98 -14.48
N ASP A 78 23.08 32.24 -15.77
CA ASP A 78 23.97 33.11 -16.52
C ASP A 78 23.63 34.61 -16.29
N GLU A 79 24.34 35.50 -16.98
CA GLU A 79 24.13 36.94 -16.91
C GLU A 79 22.75 37.41 -17.45
N ASN A 80 22.09 36.58 -18.26
CA ASN A 80 20.75 36.82 -18.79
C ASN A 80 19.64 36.28 -17.90
N GLY A 81 19.97 35.50 -16.86
CA GLY A 81 19.03 34.84 -15.99
C GLY A 81 18.58 33.46 -16.48
N ASP A 82 19.20 32.92 -17.53
CA ASP A 82 18.96 31.60 -18.06
C ASP A 82 19.76 30.54 -17.27
N TYR A 83 19.26 29.32 -17.22
CA TYR A 83 19.95 28.21 -16.56
C TYR A 83 21.28 27.89 -17.27
N ILE A 84 22.37 27.91 -16.51
CA ILE A 84 23.68 27.55 -17.05
C ILE A 84 23.72 26.07 -17.37
N ASN A 85 24.16 25.77 -18.58
CA ASN A 85 24.61 24.45 -18.96
C ASN A 85 26.06 24.26 -18.48
N THR A 86 26.26 23.45 -17.46
CA THR A 86 27.59 23.23 -16.84
C THR A 86 28.59 22.61 -17.81
N SER A 87 28.16 21.76 -18.74
CA SER A 87 29.03 21.18 -19.77
C SER A 87 29.56 22.24 -20.75
N ALA A 88 28.69 23.19 -21.14
CA ALA A 88 29.10 24.30 -22.02
C ALA A 88 30.01 25.29 -21.30
N PHE A 89 29.78 25.52 -20.02
CA PHE A 89 30.56 26.43 -19.16
C PHE A 89 32.04 25.98 -19.02
N LEU A 90 32.24 24.67 -18.90
CA LEU A 90 33.59 24.09 -18.74
C LEU A 90 34.34 23.89 -20.04
N GLY A 91 33.67 24.02 -21.17
CA GLY A 91 34.28 23.78 -22.51
C GLY A 91 34.67 22.32 -22.78
N ASP A 92 34.53 21.42 -21.84
CA ASP A 92 34.82 19.98 -21.98
C ASP A 92 33.75 19.13 -21.26
N PRO A 93 32.87 18.46 -22.01
CA PRO A 93 31.82 17.63 -21.44
C PRO A 93 32.34 16.35 -20.75
N THR A 94 33.61 16.02 -20.91
CA THR A 94 34.21 14.78 -20.36
C THR A 94 34.79 14.97 -18.95
N LEU A 95 35.02 16.22 -18.51
CA LEU A 95 35.71 16.49 -17.25
C LEU A 95 34.93 16.10 -15.97
N TYR A 96 33.62 15.99 -16.04
CA TYR A 96 32.79 15.73 -14.83
C TYR A 96 31.76 14.62 -14.99
N GLY A 97 31.81 13.85 -16.08
CA GLY A 97 30.88 12.74 -16.31
C GLY A 97 29.41 13.15 -16.24
N ASP A 98 28.56 12.28 -15.72
CA ASP A 98 27.12 12.48 -15.59
C ASP A 98 26.71 13.57 -14.56
N GLY A 99 27.68 14.23 -13.91
CA GLY A 99 27.45 15.24 -12.85
C GLY A 99 27.15 16.66 -13.35
N ASN A 100 27.00 16.87 -14.63
CA ASN A 100 27.03 18.22 -15.25
C ASN A 100 25.68 18.88 -15.46
N ALA A 101 24.58 18.32 -15.01
CA ALA A 101 23.29 18.95 -15.15
C ALA A 101 23.04 19.98 -14.03
N ASN A 102 22.44 21.11 -14.40
CA ASN A 102 21.98 22.09 -13.45
C ASN A 102 20.78 21.53 -12.64
N PRO A 103 20.93 21.31 -11.32
CA PRO A 103 19.89 20.65 -10.54
C PRO A 103 18.56 21.39 -10.51
N LEU A 104 18.58 22.72 -10.47
CA LEU A 104 17.36 23.50 -10.46
C LEU A 104 16.68 23.50 -11.82
N ALA A 105 17.43 23.60 -12.90
CA ALA A 105 16.91 23.47 -14.25
C ALA A 105 16.21 22.11 -14.42
N PHE A 106 16.82 21.02 -13.93
CA PHE A 106 16.24 19.69 -14.00
C PHE A 106 14.93 19.56 -13.23
N ILE A 107 14.87 20.13 -12.03
CA ILE A 107 13.64 20.16 -11.22
C ILE A 107 12.56 20.98 -11.90
N ASP A 108 12.90 22.17 -12.43
CA ASP A 108 11.93 23.06 -13.04
C ASP A 108 11.35 22.55 -14.37
N ALA A 109 12.16 21.81 -15.12
CA ALA A 109 11.72 21.21 -16.38
C ALA A 109 10.90 19.93 -16.21
N THR A 110 10.73 19.43 -14.99
CA THR A 110 9.97 18.22 -14.75
C THR A 110 8.72 18.54 -13.92
N ASP A 111 7.55 18.27 -14.49
CA ASP A 111 6.28 18.26 -13.77
C ASP A 111 5.83 16.83 -13.59
N TRP A 112 5.79 16.38 -12.34
CA TRP A 112 5.37 15.04 -11.98
C TRP A 112 4.30 15.11 -10.92
N THR A 113 3.08 14.72 -11.29
CA THR A 113 1.93 14.73 -10.40
C THR A 113 1.36 13.32 -10.26
N ILE A 114 0.93 12.99 -9.05
CA ILE A 114 0.24 11.74 -8.72
C ILE A 114 -1.03 12.07 -7.96
N GLN A 115 -2.18 11.74 -8.55
CA GLN A 115 -3.49 11.88 -7.92
C GLN A 115 -4.04 10.53 -7.58
N ARG A 116 -4.53 10.37 -6.33
CA ARG A 116 -5.10 9.11 -5.86
C ARG A 116 -6.44 9.31 -5.20
N TYR A 117 -7.41 8.51 -5.63
CA TYR A 117 -8.72 8.36 -5.01
C TYR A 117 -8.78 6.97 -4.40
N ARG A 118 -9.03 6.87 -3.10
CA ARG A 118 -9.14 5.57 -2.43
C ARG A 118 -10.42 5.48 -1.63
N PHE A 119 -11.18 4.45 -1.91
CA PHE A 119 -12.23 3.96 -1.06
C PHE A 119 -11.69 2.77 -0.26
N PHE A 120 -11.76 2.86 1.07
CA PHE A 120 -11.38 1.78 1.96
C PHE A 120 -12.43 1.62 3.03
N GLY A 121 -12.98 0.41 3.20
CA GLY A 121 -13.95 0.21 4.24
C GLY A 121 -14.60 -1.16 4.23
N ASN A 122 -15.50 -1.33 5.19
CA ASN A 122 -16.31 -2.53 5.31
C ASN A 122 -17.70 -2.24 5.87
N VAL A 123 -18.61 -3.15 5.55
CA VAL A 123 -19.91 -3.27 6.18
C VAL A 123 -20.05 -4.64 6.80
N PHE A 124 -20.64 -4.74 7.98
CA PHE A 124 -20.84 -6.00 8.66
C PHE A 124 -22.26 -6.16 9.19
N ALA A 125 -22.70 -7.39 9.29
CA ALA A 125 -23.92 -7.77 9.99
C ALA A 125 -23.62 -8.90 10.98
N GLU A 126 -24.15 -8.77 12.19
CA GLU A 126 -24.05 -9.77 13.25
C GLU A 126 -25.45 -10.23 13.62
N TYR A 127 -25.62 -11.53 13.82
CA TYR A 127 -26.87 -12.11 14.30
C TYR A 127 -26.59 -13.09 15.43
N LYS A 128 -27.14 -12.80 16.62
CA LYS A 128 -27.11 -13.71 17.78
C LYS A 128 -28.15 -14.79 17.59
N ILE A 129 -27.73 -15.96 17.13
CA ILE A 129 -28.57 -17.15 16.95
C ILE A 129 -29.05 -17.64 18.31
N LEU A 130 -28.11 -17.74 19.26
CA LEU A 130 -28.32 -18.03 20.68
C LEU A 130 -27.58 -17.00 21.52
N GLU A 131 -27.76 -16.98 22.82
CA GLU A 131 -27.05 -16.08 23.74
C GLU A 131 -25.52 -16.25 23.67
N ASN A 132 -25.09 -17.44 23.33
CA ASN A 132 -23.69 -17.88 23.26
C ASN A 132 -23.22 -18.25 21.85
N LEU A 133 -24.03 -18.02 20.81
CA LEU A 133 -23.73 -18.33 19.43
C LEU A 133 -24.06 -17.13 18.53
N THR A 134 -23.03 -16.55 17.94
CA THR A 134 -23.13 -15.38 17.06
C THR A 134 -22.60 -15.71 15.67
N PHE A 135 -23.39 -15.41 14.66
CA PHE A 135 -22.95 -15.37 13.26
C PHE A 135 -22.62 -13.94 12.87
N ARG A 136 -21.49 -13.76 12.17
CA ARG A 136 -21.09 -12.47 11.61
C ARG A 136 -20.68 -12.64 10.16
N THR A 137 -21.19 -11.76 9.29
CA THR A 137 -20.71 -11.58 7.92
C THR A 137 -20.14 -10.18 7.76
N ASN A 138 -19.05 -10.05 7.02
CA ASN A 138 -18.36 -8.79 6.79
C ASN A 138 -17.90 -8.71 5.33
N LEU A 139 -18.30 -7.65 4.64
CA LEU A 139 -17.88 -7.32 3.29
C LEU A 139 -16.95 -6.11 3.33
N GLY A 140 -15.73 -6.27 2.92
CA GLY A 140 -14.71 -5.23 2.82
C GLY A 140 -14.35 -4.93 1.39
N ALA A 141 -13.96 -3.69 1.13
CA ALA A 141 -13.41 -3.24 -0.14
C ALA A 141 -12.27 -2.26 0.08
N ASP A 142 -11.22 -2.41 -0.72
CA ASP A 142 -10.14 -1.45 -0.89
C ASP A 142 -10.01 -1.17 -2.38
N ILE A 143 -10.37 0.03 -2.81
CA ILE A 143 -10.38 0.42 -4.22
C ILE A 143 -9.55 1.67 -4.36
N LEU A 144 -8.50 1.58 -5.16
CA LEU A 144 -7.57 2.66 -5.48
C LEU A 144 -7.68 2.98 -6.97
N PHE A 145 -7.86 4.26 -7.29
CA PHE A 145 -7.64 4.83 -8.61
C PHE A 145 -6.48 5.80 -8.51
N GLN A 146 -5.46 5.60 -9.32
CA GLN A 146 -4.30 6.48 -9.39
C GLN A 146 -4.12 6.97 -10.82
N ASP A 147 -3.98 8.28 -10.95
CA ASP A 147 -3.55 8.96 -12.15
C ASP A 147 -2.16 9.54 -11.92
N GLU A 148 -1.24 9.24 -12.81
CA GLU A 148 0.12 9.74 -12.82
C GLU A 148 0.40 10.47 -14.12
N THR A 149 0.96 11.66 -14.02
CA THR A 149 1.37 12.47 -15.17
C THR A 149 2.79 12.94 -14.96
N ILE A 150 3.66 12.66 -15.92
CA ILE A 150 5.05 13.11 -15.94
C ILE A 150 5.26 13.87 -17.25
N PHE A 151 5.51 15.17 -17.15
CA PHE A 151 5.91 16.00 -18.29
C PHE A 151 7.35 16.43 -18.09
N LYS A 152 8.16 16.24 -19.11
CA LYS A 152 9.58 16.64 -19.14
C LYS A 152 9.80 17.63 -20.27
N GLU A 153 10.20 18.82 -19.92
CA GLU A 153 10.54 19.88 -20.86
C GLU A 153 12.02 19.75 -21.28
N ARG A 154 12.34 20.12 -22.49
CA ARG A 154 13.70 20.14 -22.98
C ARG A 154 14.49 21.29 -22.36
N LEU A 155 15.50 21.01 -21.57
CA LEU A 155 16.27 21.99 -20.83
C LEU A 155 17.31 22.77 -21.66
N SER A 156 17.91 22.14 -22.59
CA SER A 156 18.87 22.71 -23.55
C SER A 156 19.33 21.67 -24.54
N ALA A 157 20.01 22.10 -25.61
CA ALA A 157 20.58 21.18 -26.61
C ALA A 157 21.61 20.18 -26.07
N ALA A 158 22.04 20.32 -24.82
CA ALA A 158 23.04 19.46 -24.20
C ALA A 158 22.42 18.36 -23.29
N ILE A 159 21.16 18.43 -22.94
CA ILE A 159 20.46 17.37 -22.23
C ILE A 159 19.50 16.72 -23.21
N TYR A 160 19.83 15.55 -23.62
CA TYR A 160 19.50 14.83 -24.86
C TYR A 160 18.07 14.35 -25.04
N ASP A 161 17.16 14.60 -24.12
CA ASP A 161 15.81 14.10 -24.28
C ASP A 161 14.90 15.13 -24.94
N PRO A 162 14.14 14.73 -25.98
CA PRO A 162 13.06 15.57 -26.47
C PRO A 162 12.02 15.75 -25.36
N THR A 163 11.25 16.83 -25.43
CA THR A 163 10.08 17.03 -24.57
C THR A 163 9.22 15.77 -24.58
N SER A 164 8.82 15.31 -23.43
CA SER A 164 8.07 14.05 -23.31
C SER A 164 6.94 14.16 -22.31
N LEU A 165 5.86 13.43 -22.58
CA LEU A 165 4.72 13.25 -21.70
C LEU A 165 4.55 11.75 -21.45
N SER A 166 4.39 11.38 -20.20
CA SER A 166 3.99 10.04 -19.79
C SER A 166 2.75 10.12 -18.90
N ARG A 167 1.76 9.29 -19.17
CA ARG A 167 0.56 9.14 -18.34
C ARG A 167 0.37 7.70 -17.95
N GLY A 168 0.10 7.46 -16.67
CA GLY A 168 -0.16 6.15 -16.11
C GLY A 168 -1.44 6.14 -15.29
N ASN A 169 -2.30 5.15 -15.53
CA ASN A 169 -3.49 4.91 -14.75
C ASN A 169 -3.39 3.55 -14.08
N VAL A 170 -3.59 3.50 -12.76
CA VAL A 170 -3.68 2.26 -11.99
C VAL A 170 -5.06 2.18 -11.35
N THR A 171 -5.72 1.07 -11.54
CA THR A 171 -6.92 0.70 -10.78
C THR A 171 -6.61 -0.57 -10.01
N ASP A 172 -6.62 -0.49 -8.67
CA ASP A 172 -6.45 -1.66 -7.81
C ASP A 172 -7.71 -1.87 -6.97
N ARG A 173 -8.28 -3.08 -7.06
CA ARG A 173 -9.51 -3.47 -6.35
C ARG A 173 -9.26 -4.72 -5.55
N THR A 174 -9.40 -4.62 -4.23
CA THR A 174 -9.43 -5.78 -3.34
C THR A 174 -10.80 -5.88 -2.69
N MET A 175 -11.46 -7.01 -2.87
CA MET A 175 -12.73 -7.34 -2.21
C MET A 175 -12.49 -8.45 -1.20
N ILE A 176 -13.07 -8.32 -0.02
CA ILE A 176 -12.91 -9.28 1.08
C ILE A 176 -14.29 -9.66 1.60
N TRP A 177 -14.56 -10.94 1.70
CA TRP A 177 -15.77 -11.45 2.33
C TRP A 177 -15.44 -12.44 3.42
N ASN A 178 -15.78 -12.08 4.65
CA ASN A 178 -15.56 -12.90 5.84
C ASN A 178 -16.88 -13.35 6.44
N ASN A 179 -16.96 -14.61 6.83
CA ASN A 179 -18.06 -15.16 7.61
C ASN A 179 -17.50 -15.89 8.81
N THR A 180 -18.01 -15.61 10.01
CA THR A 180 -17.61 -16.29 11.23
C THR A 180 -18.82 -16.77 12.03
N LEU A 181 -18.63 -17.88 12.71
CA LEU A 181 -19.56 -18.42 13.68
C LEU A 181 -18.81 -18.57 15.01
N ASP A 182 -19.16 -17.74 15.97
CA ASP A 182 -18.56 -17.65 17.29
C ASP A 182 -19.46 -18.33 18.34
N TYR A 183 -18.93 -19.31 19.04
CA TYR A 183 -19.57 -19.94 20.18
C TYR A 183 -18.70 -19.77 21.42
N SER A 184 -19.29 -19.32 22.52
CA SER A 184 -18.59 -19.20 23.80
C SER A 184 -19.50 -19.57 24.94
N THR A 185 -19.01 -20.38 25.89
CA THR A 185 -19.77 -20.80 27.05
C THR A 185 -18.90 -21.00 28.27
N SER A 186 -19.51 -20.86 29.44
CA SER A 186 -18.88 -21.20 30.72
C SER A 186 -19.57 -22.42 31.32
N ILE A 187 -18.80 -23.46 31.66
CA ILE A 187 -19.29 -24.76 32.15
C ILE A 187 -19.00 -24.91 33.66
N GLY A 188 -19.84 -25.66 34.33
CA GLY A 188 -19.74 -25.93 35.76
C GLY A 188 -20.45 -24.93 36.66
N ALA A 189 -20.83 -25.34 37.85
CA ALA A 189 -21.59 -24.51 38.83
C ALA A 189 -20.84 -23.19 39.17
N SER A 190 -19.51 -23.24 39.23
CA SER A 190 -18.65 -22.09 39.53
C SER A 190 -18.22 -21.33 38.28
N LYS A 191 -18.69 -21.70 37.08
CA LYS A 191 -18.28 -21.09 35.75
C LYS A 191 -16.78 -21.00 35.57
N ASN A 192 -16.04 -21.96 36.13
CA ASN A 192 -14.58 -21.95 36.10
C ASN A 192 -13.97 -22.42 34.76
N HIS A 193 -14.77 -23.09 33.94
CA HIS A 193 -14.35 -23.61 32.63
C HIS A 193 -14.96 -22.75 31.52
N ASN A 194 -14.15 -21.97 30.83
CA ASN A 194 -14.60 -21.18 29.70
C ASN A 194 -14.11 -21.83 28.41
N VAL A 195 -15.03 -22.08 27.51
CA VAL A 195 -14.77 -22.69 26.19
C VAL A 195 -15.18 -21.69 25.12
N SER A 196 -14.33 -21.52 24.11
CA SER A 196 -14.63 -20.75 22.90
C SER A 196 -14.35 -21.57 21.66
N LEU A 197 -15.20 -21.44 20.66
CA LEU A 197 -15.04 -22.03 19.35
C LEU A 197 -15.37 -20.99 18.29
N LEU A 198 -14.44 -20.79 17.34
CA LEU A 198 -14.62 -19.94 16.18
C LEU A 198 -14.48 -20.80 14.91
N LEU A 199 -15.46 -20.75 14.05
CA LEU A 199 -15.39 -21.29 12.69
C LEU A 199 -15.49 -20.11 11.72
N GLY A 200 -14.68 -20.13 10.66
CA GLY A 200 -14.68 -19.03 9.71
C GLY A 200 -14.35 -19.45 8.29
N MET A 201 -14.79 -18.59 7.37
CA MET A 201 -14.48 -18.62 5.95
C MET A 201 -14.12 -17.21 5.52
N GLU A 202 -13.09 -17.07 4.69
CA GLU A 202 -12.65 -15.81 4.09
C GLU A 202 -12.41 -16.01 2.61
N ALA A 203 -12.93 -15.11 1.80
CA ALA A 203 -12.62 -15.01 0.39
C ALA A 203 -12.04 -13.62 0.11
N ILE A 204 -10.91 -13.58 -0.57
CA ILE A 204 -10.27 -12.35 -1.06
C ILE A 204 -10.14 -12.46 -2.56
N ASP A 205 -10.52 -11.39 -3.25
CA ASP A 205 -10.35 -11.22 -4.69
C ASP A 205 -9.65 -9.89 -4.93
N ASN A 206 -8.57 -9.92 -5.69
CA ASN A 206 -7.84 -8.72 -6.08
C ASN A 206 -7.67 -8.67 -7.59
N ARG A 207 -7.84 -7.49 -8.15
CA ARG A 207 -7.52 -7.17 -9.53
C ARG A 207 -6.85 -5.82 -9.61
N THR A 208 -5.70 -5.80 -10.29
CA THR A 208 -4.95 -4.59 -10.60
C THR A 208 -4.88 -4.43 -12.12
N ASP A 209 -5.39 -3.33 -12.63
CA ASP A 209 -5.31 -2.92 -14.03
C ASP A 209 -4.34 -1.73 -14.13
N TYR A 210 -3.39 -1.78 -15.05
CA TYR A 210 -2.48 -0.70 -15.39
C TYR A 210 -2.63 -0.36 -16.87
N LEU A 211 -2.70 0.93 -17.17
CA LEU A 211 -2.64 1.49 -18.52
C LEU A 211 -1.63 2.64 -18.50
N GLY A 212 -0.64 2.59 -19.38
CA GLY A 212 0.34 3.65 -19.58
C GLY A 212 0.36 4.10 -21.04
N ALA A 213 0.58 5.40 -21.24
CA ALA A 213 0.85 5.97 -22.56
C ALA A 213 1.92 7.03 -22.45
N SER A 214 2.78 7.13 -23.44
CA SER A 214 3.81 8.16 -23.52
C SER A 214 3.93 8.72 -24.94
N ALA A 215 4.30 9.98 -25.03
CA ALA A 215 4.59 10.65 -26.29
C ALA A 215 5.80 11.58 -26.14
N ARG A 216 6.48 11.86 -27.24
CA ARG A 216 7.68 12.71 -27.32
C ARG A 216 7.49 13.83 -28.32
N ASN A 217 8.45 14.78 -28.34
CA ASN A 217 8.50 15.86 -29.30
C ASN A 217 7.32 16.84 -29.25
N PHE A 218 7.02 17.38 -28.06
CA PHE A 218 6.04 18.41 -27.87
C PHE A 218 6.61 19.77 -28.28
N PHE A 219 5.85 20.50 -29.10
CA PHE A 219 6.18 21.90 -29.48
C PHE A 219 5.74 22.90 -28.41
N LEU A 220 4.62 22.63 -27.76
CA LEU A 220 4.07 23.48 -26.71
C LEU A 220 4.30 22.83 -25.33
N THR A 221 4.84 23.62 -24.41
CA THR A 221 5.11 23.17 -23.04
C THR A 221 4.02 23.62 -22.05
N ASP A 222 3.07 24.48 -22.49
CA ASP A 222 1.95 24.92 -21.68
C ASP A 222 1.11 23.72 -21.19
N PRO A 223 0.83 23.63 -19.88
CA PRO A 223 0.07 22.52 -19.29
C PRO A 223 -1.30 22.27 -19.93
N ASN A 224 -1.92 23.29 -20.52
CA ASN A 224 -3.20 23.15 -21.23
C ASN A 224 -3.11 22.35 -22.54
N PHE A 225 -1.91 22.10 -23.04
CA PHE A 225 -1.65 21.35 -24.29
C PHE A 225 -0.86 20.04 -24.07
N GLN A 226 -0.76 19.58 -22.84
CA GLN A 226 -0.06 18.33 -22.51
C GLN A 226 -0.99 17.10 -22.71
N PHE A 227 -1.29 16.79 -23.97
CA PHE A 227 -2.07 15.62 -24.37
C PHE A 227 -1.23 14.74 -25.29
N ILE A 228 -1.42 13.43 -25.22
CA ILE A 228 -0.65 12.42 -25.98
C ILE A 228 -0.73 12.65 -27.49
N ASP A 229 -1.85 13.12 -28.00
CA ASP A 229 -2.11 13.34 -29.42
C ASP A 229 -1.59 14.69 -29.97
N VAL A 230 -1.05 15.57 -29.11
CA VAL A 230 -0.47 16.89 -29.49
C VAL A 230 1.01 16.79 -29.83
N SER A 231 1.61 15.61 -29.79
CA SER A 231 2.98 15.37 -30.25
C SER A 231 3.15 15.78 -31.73
N VAL A 232 4.20 16.56 -32.02
CA VAL A 232 4.42 17.18 -33.35
C VAL A 232 4.83 16.17 -34.41
N THR A 233 5.45 15.08 -33.99
CA THR A 233 5.91 14.02 -34.88
C THR A 233 5.15 12.75 -34.58
N GLN A 234 4.37 12.28 -35.54
CA GLN A 234 3.75 10.95 -35.49
C GLN A 234 4.69 9.91 -36.14
N GLU A 235 5.98 10.01 -35.86
CA GLU A 235 6.92 8.97 -36.29
C GLU A 235 6.71 7.70 -35.47
N LEU A 236 6.99 6.56 -36.10
CA LEU A 236 6.89 5.26 -35.42
C LEU A 236 7.85 5.24 -34.22
N GLY A 237 7.30 5.16 -33.00
CA GLY A 237 8.06 5.15 -31.75
C GLY A 237 7.99 6.44 -30.92
N ASP A 238 7.37 7.50 -31.41
CA ASP A 238 7.16 8.72 -30.64
C ASP A 238 5.96 8.61 -29.68
N ILE A 239 5.02 7.73 -30.00
CA ILE A 239 3.89 7.38 -29.12
C ILE A 239 4.00 5.91 -28.76
N ASP A 240 3.97 5.61 -27.47
CA ASP A 240 3.96 4.26 -26.93
C ASP A 240 2.79 4.08 -25.96
N ALA A 241 2.21 2.89 -25.93
CA ALA A 241 1.16 2.54 -25.02
C ALA A 241 1.34 1.12 -24.51
N SER A 242 1.12 0.92 -23.23
CA SER A 242 1.21 -0.37 -22.57
C SER A 242 0.08 -0.59 -21.60
N GLY A 243 -0.32 -1.84 -21.42
CA GLY A 243 -1.35 -2.17 -20.44
C GLY A 243 -1.18 -3.60 -19.96
N VAL A 244 -1.48 -3.82 -18.69
CA VAL A 244 -1.45 -5.13 -18.06
C VAL A 244 -2.55 -5.21 -17.01
N ALA A 245 -3.16 -6.38 -16.90
CA ALA A 245 -4.06 -6.69 -15.80
C ALA A 245 -3.56 -7.94 -15.07
N THR A 246 -3.62 -7.90 -13.75
CA THR A 246 -3.28 -9.04 -12.90
C THR A 246 -4.43 -9.32 -11.94
N GLU A 247 -4.69 -10.60 -11.70
CA GLU A 247 -5.73 -11.04 -10.77
C GLU A 247 -5.17 -12.12 -9.84
N TRP A 248 -5.65 -12.14 -8.60
CA TRP A 248 -5.43 -13.25 -7.70
C TRP A 248 -6.56 -13.38 -6.69
N GLY A 249 -6.79 -14.58 -6.23
CA GLY A 249 -7.81 -14.86 -5.23
C GLY A 249 -7.28 -15.80 -4.15
N LEU A 250 -7.82 -15.62 -2.93
CA LEU A 250 -7.53 -16.47 -1.78
C LEU A 250 -8.86 -16.93 -1.17
N LEU A 251 -9.01 -18.24 -0.96
CA LEU A 251 -10.14 -18.82 -0.25
C LEU A 251 -9.63 -19.59 0.96
N SER A 252 -10.09 -19.21 2.13
CA SER A 252 -9.63 -19.73 3.40
C SER A 252 -10.76 -20.25 4.25
N TYR A 253 -10.52 -21.38 4.92
CA TYR A 253 -11.38 -21.91 5.98
C TYR A 253 -10.55 -22.05 7.24
N PHE A 254 -11.10 -21.61 8.37
CA PHE A 254 -10.36 -21.69 9.63
C PHE A 254 -11.26 -22.06 10.79
N ALA A 255 -10.64 -22.73 11.76
CA ALA A 255 -11.26 -23.06 13.03
C ALA A 255 -10.29 -22.74 14.18
N GLN A 256 -10.82 -22.24 15.27
CA GLN A 256 -10.08 -21.99 16.49
C GLN A 256 -10.87 -22.51 17.68
N ALA A 257 -10.21 -23.18 18.61
CA ALA A 257 -10.76 -23.60 19.89
C ALA A 257 -9.92 -23.03 21.03
N GLY A 258 -10.58 -22.47 22.02
CA GLY A 258 -9.97 -21.93 23.22
C GLY A 258 -10.57 -22.58 24.48
N TYR A 259 -9.71 -22.86 25.44
CA TYR A 259 -10.11 -23.32 26.76
C TYR A 259 -9.37 -22.52 27.84
N ASN A 260 -10.12 -22.04 28.82
CA ASN A 260 -9.60 -21.25 29.92
C ASN A 260 -10.18 -21.78 31.24
N TYR A 261 -9.30 -22.27 32.11
CA TYR A 261 -9.66 -22.74 33.46
C TYR A 261 -9.27 -21.68 34.49
N ARG A 262 -10.27 -21.09 35.13
CA ARG A 262 -10.15 -20.10 36.23
C ARG A 262 -9.21 -18.90 35.86
N SER A 263 -9.07 -18.56 34.60
CA SER A 263 -8.07 -17.60 34.10
C SER A 263 -6.62 -17.93 34.47
N LYS A 264 -6.36 -19.13 35.02
CA LYS A 264 -5.04 -19.64 35.37
C LYS A 264 -4.37 -20.35 34.21
N TYR A 265 -5.05 -21.30 33.60
CA TYR A 265 -4.55 -22.14 32.52
C TYR A 265 -5.34 -21.86 31.26
N ILE A 266 -4.66 -21.45 30.21
CA ILE A 266 -5.26 -21.10 28.94
C ILE A 266 -4.59 -21.90 27.84
N ILE A 267 -5.40 -22.56 27.02
CA ILE A 267 -4.94 -23.33 25.85
C ILE A 267 -5.75 -22.85 24.64
N ASN A 268 -5.09 -22.53 23.54
CA ASN A 268 -5.74 -22.24 22.26
C ASN A 268 -5.11 -23.11 21.17
N GLY A 269 -5.94 -23.63 20.29
CA GLY A 269 -5.54 -24.31 19.08
C GLY A 269 -6.27 -23.73 17.89
N SER A 270 -5.59 -23.58 16.77
CA SER A 270 -6.20 -23.15 15.52
C SER A 270 -5.66 -23.93 14.33
N VAL A 271 -6.48 -24.04 13.31
CA VAL A 271 -6.11 -24.59 12.01
C VAL A 271 -6.71 -23.68 10.93
N ARG A 272 -5.90 -23.35 9.94
CA ARG A 272 -6.32 -22.58 8.76
C ARG A 272 -5.93 -23.35 7.51
N ARG A 273 -6.85 -23.47 6.56
CA ARG A 273 -6.61 -24.03 5.24
C ARG A 273 -6.80 -22.93 4.22
N ASP A 274 -5.74 -22.56 3.53
CA ASP A 274 -5.72 -21.49 2.54
C ASP A 274 -5.53 -22.06 1.14
N GLY A 275 -6.33 -21.58 0.19
CA GLY A 275 -6.21 -21.89 -1.22
C GLY A 275 -5.99 -20.62 -2.02
N SER A 276 -4.78 -20.48 -2.60
CA SER A 276 -4.40 -19.32 -3.39
C SER A 276 -4.38 -19.65 -4.88
N SER A 277 -4.95 -18.76 -5.70
CA SER A 277 -4.92 -18.88 -7.16
C SER A 277 -3.53 -18.71 -7.77
N ARG A 278 -2.58 -18.15 -7.01
CA ARG A 278 -1.18 -17.97 -7.44
C ARG A 278 -0.43 -19.29 -7.60
N PHE A 279 -0.93 -20.36 -6.98
CA PHE A 279 -0.34 -21.69 -7.08
C PHE A 279 -1.09 -22.59 -8.07
N GLY A 280 -0.37 -23.49 -8.72
CA GLY A 280 -0.93 -24.51 -9.61
C GLY A 280 -1.97 -25.39 -8.90
N LYS A 281 -2.83 -26.04 -9.67
CA LYS A 281 -3.99 -26.81 -9.16
C LYS A 281 -3.63 -27.83 -8.07
N GLU A 282 -2.47 -28.49 -8.18
CA GLU A 282 -2.05 -29.55 -7.26
C GLU A 282 -1.54 -29.00 -5.91
N ASN A 283 -0.99 -27.79 -5.89
CA ASN A 283 -0.38 -27.16 -4.71
C ASN A 283 -1.16 -25.94 -4.21
N ARG A 284 -2.38 -25.76 -4.67
CA ARG A 284 -3.19 -24.57 -4.37
C ARG A 284 -3.53 -24.42 -2.91
N TYR A 285 -3.71 -25.53 -2.19
CA TYR A 285 -4.16 -25.53 -0.81
C TYR A 285 -3.04 -25.96 0.14
N ALA A 286 -2.90 -25.20 1.22
CA ALA A 286 -2.02 -25.51 2.34
C ALA A 286 -2.76 -25.42 3.67
N VAL A 287 -2.27 -26.13 4.70
CA VAL A 287 -2.87 -26.16 6.04
C VAL A 287 -1.86 -25.65 7.04
N PHE A 288 -2.30 -24.73 7.90
CA PHE A 288 -1.48 -24.01 8.87
C PHE A 288 -2.05 -24.22 10.28
N PRO A 289 -1.56 -25.21 11.03
CA PRO A 289 -1.92 -25.41 12.43
C PRO A 289 -1.11 -24.49 13.34
N ALA A 290 -1.74 -24.09 14.46
CA ALA A 290 -1.06 -23.39 15.54
C ALA A 290 -1.65 -23.78 16.89
N VAL A 291 -0.81 -23.77 17.93
CA VAL A 291 -1.19 -24.02 19.31
C VAL A 291 -0.48 -23.06 20.25
N SER A 292 -1.18 -22.62 21.29
CA SER A 292 -0.59 -21.81 22.35
C SER A 292 -1.10 -22.21 23.72
N VAL A 293 -0.23 -22.09 24.71
CA VAL A 293 -0.54 -22.32 26.11
C VAL A 293 -0.09 -21.12 26.93
N ALA A 294 -0.86 -20.82 27.99
CA ALA A 294 -0.48 -19.79 28.93
C ALA A 294 -0.84 -20.20 30.36
N TRP A 295 0.03 -19.84 31.29
CA TRP A 295 -0.15 -20.06 32.71
C TRP A 295 0.02 -18.73 33.47
N ASN A 296 -1.03 -18.30 34.14
CA ASN A 296 -1.00 -17.16 35.05
C ASN A 296 -0.49 -17.62 36.42
N VAL A 297 0.83 -17.59 36.60
CA VAL A 297 1.51 -18.03 37.80
C VAL A 297 1.08 -17.22 39.02
N SER A 298 0.88 -15.91 38.84
CA SER A 298 0.41 -15.02 39.92
C SER A 298 -0.99 -15.33 40.42
N SER A 299 -1.76 -16.20 39.73
CA SER A 299 -3.07 -16.66 40.21
C SER A 299 -2.98 -17.95 41.04
N GLU A 300 -1.79 -18.47 41.32
CA GLU A 300 -1.57 -19.65 42.14
C GLU A 300 -1.48 -19.34 43.63
N PRO A 301 -1.94 -20.21 44.54
CA PRO A 301 -1.87 -19.96 45.97
C PRO A 301 -0.47 -19.74 46.52
N PHE A 302 0.55 -20.39 45.93
CA PHE A 302 1.95 -20.21 46.34
C PHE A 302 2.54 -18.84 45.98
N PHE A 303 1.85 -18.09 45.12
CA PHE A 303 2.29 -16.74 44.69
C PHE A 303 1.66 -15.63 45.55
N GLU A 304 0.63 -15.92 46.39
CA GLU A 304 -0.11 -14.92 47.15
C GLU A 304 0.76 -14.07 48.10
N ASN A 305 1.92 -14.60 48.52
CA ASN A 305 2.84 -13.89 49.43
C ASN A 305 4.04 -13.24 48.72
N VAL A 306 3.99 -13.08 47.41
CA VAL A 306 5.08 -12.49 46.61
C VAL A 306 4.74 -11.03 46.31
N ASP A 307 5.10 -10.12 47.23
CA ASP A 307 4.77 -8.68 47.10
C ASP A 307 5.55 -7.97 46.02
N LEU A 308 6.71 -8.52 45.60
CA LEU A 308 7.63 -7.89 44.64
C LEU A 308 7.08 -7.93 43.19
N ILE A 309 6.25 -8.91 42.85
CA ILE A 309 5.73 -9.15 41.49
C ILE A 309 4.20 -9.19 41.53
N SER A 310 3.56 -8.16 41.01
CA SER A 310 2.10 -8.04 40.96
C SER A 310 1.43 -8.98 39.95
N HIS A 311 2.12 -9.32 38.84
CA HIS A 311 1.59 -10.19 37.80
C HIS A 311 2.69 -10.97 37.08
N MET A 312 2.57 -12.30 37.05
CA MET A 312 3.45 -13.19 36.31
C MET A 312 2.68 -14.15 35.44
N LYS A 313 2.96 -14.16 34.13
CA LYS A 313 2.34 -15.04 33.15
C LYS A 313 3.38 -15.66 32.23
N LEU A 314 3.42 -16.98 32.17
CA LEU A 314 4.23 -17.75 31.22
C LEU A 314 3.37 -18.07 29.97
N ARG A 315 4.01 -18.00 28.80
CA ARG A 315 3.36 -18.31 27.51
C ARG A 315 4.33 -19.10 26.63
N ALA A 316 3.76 -20.06 25.90
CA ALA A 316 4.47 -20.76 24.83
C ALA A 316 3.52 -20.93 23.66
N SER A 317 4.06 -20.84 22.44
CA SER A 317 3.27 -21.02 21.21
C SER A 317 4.13 -21.67 20.13
N TRP A 318 3.46 -22.43 19.29
CA TRP A 318 4.01 -23.02 18.09
C TRP A 318 2.99 -22.90 16.96
N GLY A 319 3.47 -22.67 15.72
CA GLY A 319 2.59 -22.60 14.57
C GLY A 319 3.37 -22.66 13.26
N GLN A 320 2.65 -23.00 12.19
CA GLN A 320 3.11 -22.95 10.82
C GLN A 320 2.48 -21.77 10.10
N GLN A 321 3.25 -21.14 9.22
CA GLN A 321 2.80 -20.03 8.37
C GLN A 321 3.21 -20.30 6.93
N GLY A 322 2.42 -19.81 5.98
CA GLY A 322 2.72 -19.84 4.57
C GLY A 322 2.97 -18.44 4.02
N ASN A 323 3.67 -18.37 2.91
CA ASN A 323 3.82 -17.15 2.12
C ASN A 323 3.27 -17.41 0.72
N GLN A 324 2.40 -16.53 0.23
CA GLN A 324 1.87 -16.50 -1.13
C GLN A 324 2.40 -15.33 -1.98
N GLU A 325 3.31 -14.51 -1.43
CA GLU A 325 3.94 -13.37 -2.10
C GLU A 325 4.96 -13.84 -3.16
N ILE A 326 4.46 -14.61 -4.12
CA ILE A 326 5.12 -14.97 -5.36
C ILE A 326 4.41 -14.24 -6.50
N GLY A 327 5.09 -14.00 -7.61
CA GLY A 327 4.44 -13.37 -8.76
C GLY A 327 3.13 -14.05 -9.15
N ASN A 328 2.20 -13.31 -9.75
CA ASN A 328 0.95 -13.88 -10.24
C ASN A 328 1.27 -14.78 -11.45
N TYR A 329 0.88 -16.05 -11.37
CA TYR A 329 1.04 -17.05 -12.44
C TYR A 329 2.48 -17.19 -12.97
N PRO A 330 3.47 -17.54 -12.12
CA PRO A 330 4.89 -17.63 -12.52
C PRO A 330 5.25 -18.89 -13.32
N TYR A 331 4.26 -19.63 -13.86
CA TYR A 331 4.45 -20.91 -14.60
C TYR A 331 3.92 -20.85 -16.02
#